data_84de647a6b04d4fc6282adf813179695
#
_entry.id   84de647a6b04d4fc6282adf813179695
#
_cell.length_a   1.000
_cell.length_b   1.000
_cell.length_c   1.000
_cell.angle_alpha   90.00
_cell.angle_beta   90.00
_cell.angle_gamma   90.00
#
_symmetry.space_group_name_H-M   'P 1'
#
loop_
_entity.id
_entity.type
_entity.pdbx_description
1 polymer ?
#
loop_
_entity_poly.entity_id
_entity_poly.type
_entity_poly.pdbx_seq_one_letter_code
_entity_poly.pdbx_strand_id
1 'polypeptide(L)'
;INAIVSVYPTGTTIYQPDKTWNGYTLLDTADGEGVALIDMNGNILKRWPELAGMGPFRMFPGGYVMGGNVSRTPYQESVALIEYDWDGDEVWRFDRLDMVAAPTSNDKKKSNDDSPAVWASRQHHDWQREGNPVGYYSPELTPNVTSGNTLILGHKNVTNLDVSDKRLEDDTIYEVSWEGEILWEWLASDHI
;
A
#
# COMPACT_ATOMS: atom_id res chain seq x y z
N ILE A 1 -28.59 -24.05 -18.80
CA ILE A 1 -28.13 -24.28 -17.41
C ILE A 1 -28.41 -22.98 -16.67
N ASN A 2 -29.44 -22.97 -15.82
CA ASN A 2 -29.74 -21.82 -14.97
C ASN A 2 -28.63 -21.70 -13.92
N ALA A 3 -27.83 -20.65 -13.98
CA ALA A 3 -26.92 -20.32 -12.89
C ALA A 3 -27.78 -20.06 -11.64
N ILE A 4 -27.66 -20.90 -10.64
CA ILE A 4 -28.25 -20.62 -9.34
C ILE A 4 -27.45 -19.47 -8.75
N VAL A 5 -28.06 -18.28 -8.71
CA VAL A 5 -27.49 -17.16 -7.98
C VAL A 5 -27.60 -17.49 -6.51
N SER A 6 -26.52 -18.01 -5.96
CA SER A 6 -26.41 -18.23 -4.53
C SER A 6 -25.98 -16.93 -3.88
N VAL A 7 -26.90 -16.29 -3.15
CA VAL A 7 -26.55 -15.15 -2.29
C VAL A 7 -25.98 -15.74 -1.00
N TYR A 8 -24.67 -15.76 -0.89
CA TYR A 8 -24.00 -16.16 0.34
C TYR A 8 -24.10 -15.01 1.36
N PRO A 9 -24.39 -15.30 2.62
CA PRO A 9 -24.41 -14.30 3.70
C PRO A 9 -23.04 -13.60 3.89
N THR A 10 -21.99 -14.17 3.32
CA THR A 10 -20.60 -13.73 3.40
C THR A 10 -20.17 -12.80 2.25
N GLY A 11 -21.05 -12.49 1.28
CA GLY A 11 -20.74 -11.58 0.18
C GLY A 11 -20.28 -12.23 -1.13
N THR A 12 -19.91 -13.52 -1.16
CA THR A 12 -19.67 -14.23 -2.42
C THR A 12 -20.98 -14.54 -3.11
N THR A 13 -21.21 -13.96 -4.29
CA THR A 13 -22.46 -14.14 -5.05
C THR A 13 -22.38 -15.27 -6.07
N ILE A 14 -21.20 -15.52 -6.63
CA ILE A 14 -20.95 -16.57 -7.60
C ILE A 14 -19.62 -17.22 -7.27
N TYR A 15 -19.59 -18.55 -7.11
CA TYR A 15 -18.40 -19.33 -6.94
C TYR A 15 -18.40 -20.52 -7.91
N GLN A 16 -17.38 -20.61 -8.75
CA GLN A 16 -17.17 -21.69 -9.72
C GLN A 16 -15.80 -22.32 -9.46
N PRO A 17 -15.71 -23.32 -8.57
CA PRO A 17 -14.42 -23.84 -8.09
C PRO A 17 -13.55 -24.49 -9.19
N ASP A 18 -14.15 -24.95 -10.28
CA ASP A 18 -13.48 -25.50 -11.46
C ASP A 18 -12.90 -24.42 -12.39
N LYS A 19 -13.23 -23.14 -12.16
CA LYS A 19 -12.79 -21.99 -12.96
C LYS A 19 -12.04 -20.94 -12.17
N THR A 20 -11.87 -21.14 -10.86
CA THR A 20 -11.21 -20.19 -9.98
C THR A 20 -9.95 -20.80 -9.40
N TRP A 21 -8.96 -19.95 -9.17
CA TRP A 21 -7.82 -20.32 -8.35
C TRP A 21 -8.29 -20.42 -6.89
N ASN A 22 -8.29 -21.63 -6.34
CA ASN A 22 -8.71 -21.87 -4.98
C ASN A 22 -7.65 -21.37 -3.99
N GLY A 23 -8.08 -20.64 -2.98
CA GLY A 23 -7.18 -20.07 -1.97
C GLY A 23 -7.83 -18.96 -1.19
N TYR A 24 -7.03 -17.98 -0.85
CA TYR A 24 -7.45 -16.80 -0.09
C TYR A 24 -7.21 -15.53 -0.91
N THR A 25 -8.02 -14.52 -0.66
CA THR A 25 -7.88 -13.21 -1.31
C THR A 25 -7.67 -12.14 -0.24
N LEU A 26 -6.58 -11.39 -0.41
CA LEU A 26 -6.34 -10.18 0.35
C LEU A 26 -6.96 -9.01 -0.42
N LEU A 27 -7.77 -8.20 0.25
CA LEU A 27 -8.45 -7.07 -0.39
C LEU A 27 -8.63 -5.90 0.57
N ASP A 28 -8.62 -4.70 0.00
CA ASP A 28 -9.11 -3.51 0.68
C ASP A 28 -10.63 -3.59 0.81
N THR A 29 -11.16 -3.25 1.98
CA THR A 29 -12.59 -3.39 2.26
C THR A 29 -13.33 -2.07 2.07
N ALA A 30 -14.44 -2.12 1.36
CA ALA A 30 -15.26 -0.94 1.06
C ALA A 30 -15.90 -0.29 2.30
N ASP A 31 -15.87 -0.96 3.43
CA ASP A 31 -16.34 -0.45 4.72
C ASP A 31 -15.34 0.52 5.39
N GLY A 32 -14.12 0.64 4.84
CA GLY A 32 -13.07 1.47 5.40
C GLY A 32 -12.41 0.90 6.66
N GLU A 33 -12.66 -0.37 6.96
CA GLU A 33 -12.08 -1.07 8.10
C GLU A 33 -10.76 -1.79 7.77
N GLY A 34 -10.02 -1.23 6.81
CA GLY A 34 -8.70 -1.71 6.41
C GLY A 34 -8.74 -2.91 5.48
N VAL A 35 -7.68 -3.71 5.52
CA VAL A 35 -7.49 -4.87 4.65
C VAL A 35 -8.04 -6.13 5.30
N ALA A 36 -8.72 -6.97 4.50
CA ALA A 36 -9.21 -8.27 4.94
C ALA A 36 -8.66 -9.40 4.10
N LEU A 37 -8.39 -10.52 4.75
CA LEU A 37 -8.16 -11.81 4.13
C LEU A 37 -9.46 -12.60 4.15
N ILE A 38 -9.92 -13.03 3.00
CA ILE A 38 -11.16 -13.80 2.85
C ILE A 38 -10.89 -15.19 2.23
N ASP A 39 -11.75 -16.15 2.56
CA ASP A 39 -11.82 -17.43 1.86
C ASP A 39 -12.66 -17.35 0.57
N MET A 40 -12.76 -18.45 -0.15
CA MET A 40 -13.55 -18.55 -1.39
C MET A 40 -15.06 -18.37 -1.18
N ASN A 41 -15.56 -18.52 0.03
CA ASN A 41 -16.96 -18.29 0.38
C ASN A 41 -17.22 -16.81 0.79
N GLY A 42 -16.16 -15.99 0.90
CA GLY A 42 -16.24 -14.60 1.34
C GLY A 42 -16.28 -14.46 2.87
N ASN A 43 -15.92 -15.50 3.62
CA ASN A 43 -15.75 -15.39 5.06
C ASN A 43 -14.45 -14.61 5.34
N ILE A 44 -14.54 -13.61 6.20
CA ILE A 44 -13.38 -12.87 6.67
C ILE A 44 -12.64 -13.73 7.70
N LEU A 45 -11.39 -14.04 7.42
CA LEU A 45 -10.52 -14.82 8.29
C LEU A 45 -9.67 -13.94 9.20
N LYS A 46 -9.23 -12.81 8.68
CA LYS A 46 -8.36 -11.86 9.38
C LYS A 46 -8.57 -10.45 8.82
N ARG A 47 -8.36 -9.45 9.67
CA ARG A 47 -8.31 -8.02 9.29
C ARG A 47 -7.06 -7.35 9.83
N TRP A 48 -6.57 -6.38 9.06
CA TRP A 48 -5.53 -5.43 9.46
C TRP A 48 -6.10 -4.01 9.29
N PRO A 49 -6.76 -3.48 10.34
CA PRO A 49 -7.48 -2.20 10.25
C PRO A 49 -6.56 -1.01 10.01
N GLU A 50 -5.31 -1.11 10.41
CA GLU A 50 -4.32 -0.03 10.22
C GLU A 50 -3.85 0.10 8.75
N LEU A 51 -4.08 -0.92 7.91
CA LEU A 51 -3.79 -0.88 6.48
C LEU A 51 -5.00 -0.30 5.72
N ALA A 52 -5.15 1.02 5.78
CA ALA A 52 -6.27 1.76 5.19
C ALA A 52 -5.80 2.89 4.26
N GLY A 53 -4.56 2.80 3.77
CA GLY A 53 -3.97 3.75 2.83
C GLY A 53 -4.10 3.31 1.38
N MET A 54 -3.11 3.70 0.59
CA MET A 54 -3.04 3.28 -0.80
C MET A 54 -2.49 1.85 -0.93
N GLY A 55 -3.11 1.06 -1.80
CA GLY A 55 -2.56 -0.22 -2.21
C GLY A 55 -1.29 -0.07 -3.07
N PRO A 56 -0.70 -1.20 -3.49
CA PRO A 56 -1.19 -2.55 -3.30
C PRO A 56 -0.98 -3.07 -1.87
N PHE A 57 -1.86 -3.97 -1.44
CA PHE A 57 -1.66 -4.74 -0.23
C PHE A 57 -1.20 -6.13 -0.62
N ARG A 58 -0.10 -6.59 -0.02
CA ARG A 58 0.52 -7.87 -0.37
C ARG A 58 0.78 -8.70 0.86
N MET A 59 0.56 -10.01 0.71
CA MET A 59 0.86 -10.97 1.76
C MET A 59 2.17 -11.69 1.45
N PHE A 60 2.98 -11.86 2.48
CA PHE A 60 4.22 -12.63 2.45
C PHE A 60 4.06 -13.98 3.16
N PRO A 61 5.00 -14.92 2.92
CA PRO A 61 5.04 -16.16 3.66
C PRO A 61 5.02 -15.93 5.18
N GLY A 62 4.33 -16.82 5.89
CA GLY A 62 4.18 -16.69 7.36
C GLY A 62 3.01 -15.82 7.80
N GLY A 63 2.24 -15.26 6.84
CA GLY A 63 1.06 -14.45 7.15
C GLY A 63 1.36 -12.97 7.40
N TYR A 64 2.56 -12.52 7.05
CA TYR A 64 2.89 -11.09 7.07
C TYR A 64 2.13 -10.37 5.96
N VAL A 65 1.72 -9.14 6.21
CA VAL A 65 1.00 -8.31 5.25
C VAL A 65 1.57 -6.89 5.24
N MET A 66 1.74 -6.33 4.03
CA MET A 66 2.33 -5.01 3.86
C MET A 66 1.49 -4.16 2.92
N GLY A 67 1.42 -2.86 3.20
CA GLY A 67 0.73 -1.87 2.40
C GLY A 67 0.73 -0.50 3.02
N GLY A 68 0.09 0.46 2.34
CA GLY A 68 -0.08 1.80 2.85
C GLY A 68 -1.04 1.85 4.04
N ASN A 69 -0.73 2.70 5.00
CA ASN A 69 -1.69 3.03 6.06
C ASN A 69 -2.52 4.26 5.66
N VAL A 70 -2.72 5.24 6.46
CA VAL A 70 -3.56 6.43 6.22
C VAL A 70 -3.34 7.06 4.84
N SER A 71 -4.43 7.18 4.04
CA SER A 71 -4.40 7.86 2.75
C SER A 71 -4.41 9.39 2.91
N ARG A 72 -3.57 10.09 2.16
CA ARG A 72 -3.61 11.54 2.02
C ARG A 72 -4.47 11.94 0.81
N THR A 73 -5.65 12.40 1.08
CA THR A 73 -6.54 12.95 0.04
C THR A 73 -6.35 14.47 -0.03
N PRO A 74 -6.23 15.11 -1.22
CA PRO A 74 -6.49 14.56 -2.55
C PRO A 74 -5.27 13.93 -3.26
N TYR A 75 -4.12 13.88 -2.65
CA TYR A 75 -2.85 13.50 -3.29
C TYR A 75 -2.72 12.02 -3.64
N GLN A 76 -3.64 11.17 -3.18
CA GLN A 76 -3.67 9.74 -3.46
C GLN A 76 -2.35 9.02 -3.09
N GLU A 77 -1.83 9.33 -1.93
CA GLU A 77 -0.59 8.77 -1.40
C GLU A 77 -0.77 8.34 0.06
N SER A 78 0.10 7.48 0.56
CA SER A 78 0.07 6.98 1.93
C SER A 78 1.01 7.77 2.84
N VAL A 79 0.64 7.95 4.10
CA VAL A 79 1.51 8.53 5.12
C VAL A 79 2.66 7.58 5.44
N ALA A 80 2.38 6.30 5.63
CA ALA A 80 3.41 5.31 5.82
C ALA A 80 3.16 4.06 5.00
N LEU A 81 4.23 3.34 4.67
CA LEU A 81 4.21 1.97 4.20
C LEU A 81 4.58 1.09 5.38
N ILE A 82 3.71 0.14 5.74
CA ILE A 82 3.83 -0.64 6.97
C ILE A 82 3.68 -2.12 6.70
N GLU A 83 4.46 -2.92 7.39
CA GLU A 83 4.34 -4.36 7.44
C GLU A 83 3.90 -4.83 8.82
N TYR A 84 2.89 -5.68 8.85
CA TYR A 84 2.37 -6.33 10.05
C TYR A 84 2.55 -7.84 9.96
N ASP A 85 2.73 -8.48 11.10
CA ASP A 85 2.66 -9.93 11.20
C ASP A 85 1.20 -10.43 11.25
N TRP A 86 1.06 -11.76 11.41
CA TRP A 86 -0.27 -12.37 11.52
C TRP A 86 -1.04 -11.91 12.75
N ASP A 87 -0.38 -11.62 13.85
CA ASP A 87 -1.03 -11.19 15.09
C ASP A 87 -1.45 -9.72 15.04
N GLY A 88 -0.90 -8.96 14.11
CA GLY A 88 -1.19 -7.54 13.89
C GLY A 88 -0.16 -6.63 14.55
N ASP A 89 0.98 -7.19 14.93
CA ASP A 89 2.10 -6.41 15.44
C ASP A 89 2.91 -5.80 14.29
N GLU A 90 3.27 -4.53 14.41
CA GLU A 90 4.07 -3.82 13.41
C GLU A 90 5.50 -4.37 13.39
N VAL A 91 5.92 -4.86 12.21
CA VAL A 91 7.24 -5.46 11.99
C VAL A 91 8.19 -4.49 11.33
N TRP A 92 7.67 -3.68 10.41
CA TRP A 92 8.46 -2.69 9.68
C TRP A 92 7.59 -1.49 9.29
N ARG A 93 8.23 -0.32 9.22
CA ARG A 93 7.60 0.93 8.82
C ARG A 93 8.57 1.82 8.07
N PHE A 94 8.07 2.47 7.03
CA PHE A 94 8.73 3.61 6.42
C PHE A 94 7.75 4.78 6.23
N ASP A 95 8.13 5.97 6.74
CA ASP A 95 7.32 7.19 6.65
C ASP A 95 8.18 8.46 6.53
N ARG A 96 9.44 8.38 6.08
CA ARG A 96 10.40 9.46 6.17
C ARG A 96 10.97 9.95 4.84
N LEU A 97 10.17 9.97 3.77
CA LEU A 97 10.61 10.55 2.50
C LEU A 97 10.53 12.07 2.50
N ASP A 98 9.39 12.64 2.89
CA ASP A 98 9.15 14.09 2.80
C ASP A 98 8.23 14.58 3.94
N MET A 99 8.33 15.88 4.25
CA MET A 99 7.43 16.53 5.20
C MET A 99 6.25 17.15 4.46
N VAL A 100 5.05 16.73 4.81
CA VAL A 100 3.81 17.15 4.15
C VAL A 100 2.73 17.51 5.17
N ALA A 101 1.73 18.27 4.74
CA ALA A 101 0.58 18.57 5.60
C ALA A 101 -0.11 17.27 6.06
N ALA A 102 -0.40 17.15 7.34
CA ALA A 102 -1.09 16.00 7.89
C ALA A 102 -2.44 15.76 7.21
N PRO A 103 -2.86 14.50 7.00
CA PRO A 103 -4.18 14.20 6.51
C PRO A 103 -5.24 14.73 7.48
N THR A 104 -6.25 15.42 6.93
CA THR A 104 -7.38 15.89 7.73
C THR A 104 -8.44 14.80 7.80
N SER A 105 -8.79 14.37 8.99
CA SER A 105 -9.91 13.47 9.19
C SER A 105 -11.21 14.10 8.68
N ASN A 106 -11.86 13.44 7.71
CA ASN A 106 -13.25 13.62 7.28
C ASN A 106 -13.69 14.92 6.57
N ASP A 107 -12.84 15.88 6.25
CA ASP A 107 -13.27 17.05 5.51
C ASP A 107 -12.64 17.10 4.11
N LYS A 108 -13.34 16.50 3.13
CA LYS A 108 -12.95 16.45 1.70
C LYS A 108 -12.83 17.83 1.03
N LYS A 109 -12.88 18.94 1.80
CA LYS A 109 -12.94 20.32 1.27
C LYS A 109 -11.88 21.26 1.81
N LYS A 110 -10.98 20.84 2.67
CA LYS A 110 -9.90 21.71 3.20
C LYS A 110 -8.54 21.07 3.03
N SER A 111 -7.98 21.16 1.82
CA SER A 111 -6.55 21.20 1.66
C SER A 111 -6.10 22.59 2.14
N ASN A 112 -6.03 22.81 3.43
CA ASN A 112 -5.42 24.01 3.98
C ASN A 112 -3.98 23.67 4.33
N ASP A 113 -3.05 24.47 3.81
CA ASP A 113 -1.63 24.51 4.21
C ASP A 113 -1.41 24.73 5.72
N ASP A 114 -2.49 24.89 6.49
CA ASP A 114 -2.50 25.12 7.92
C ASP A 114 -2.47 23.84 8.78
N SER A 115 -2.54 22.64 8.16
CA SER A 115 -2.36 21.39 8.91
C SER A 115 -0.90 21.26 9.36
N PRO A 116 -0.66 20.73 10.58
CA PRO A 116 0.71 20.50 11.03
C PRO A 116 1.43 19.56 10.06
N ALA A 117 2.71 19.83 9.80
CA ALA A 117 3.51 18.98 8.93
C ALA A 117 3.84 17.67 9.63
N VAL A 118 3.74 16.58 8.88
CA VAL A 118 4.13 15.22 9.28
C VAL A 118 5.09 14.62 8.27
N TRP A 119 5.95 13.75 8.74
CA TRP A 119 6.73 12.89 7.85
C TRP A 119 5.81 11.90 7.15
N ALA A 120 6.05 11.65 5.86
CA ALA A 120 5.31 10.68 5.07
C ALA A 120 6.22 9.93 4.10
N SER A 121 5.88 8.68 3.83
CA SER A 121 6.48 7.88 2.75
C SER A 121 6.05 8.39 1.38
N ARG A 122 4.86 9.02 1.31
CA ARG A 122 4.22 9.46 0.09
C ARG A 122 4.07 8.36 -0.98
N GLN A 123 4.04 7.10 -0.53
CA GLN A 123 3.87 5.93 -1.40
C GLN A 123 2.52 6.02 -2.12
N HIS A 124 2.54 5.76 -3.42
CA HIS A 124 1.35 5.56 -4.24
C HIS A 124 1.58 4.41 -5.24
N HIS A 125 0.49 3.80 -5.72
CA HIS A 125 0.41 2.79 -6.76
C HIS A 125 1.25 1.54 -6.58
N ASP A 126 2.53 1.60 -6.20
CA ASP A 126 3.36 0.41 -6.12
C ASP A 126 4.50 0.49 -5.10
N TRP A 127 4.93 -0.68 -4.67
CA TRP A 127 6.12 -0.91 -3.88
C TRP A 127 6.55 -2.38 -4.05
N GLN A 128 7.80 -2.69 -3.79
CA GLN A 128 8.33 -4.03 -4.00
C GLN A 128 9.42 -4.36 -2.99
N ARG A 129 9.18 -5.43 -2.21
CA ARG A 129 10.20 -5.97 -1.30
C ARG A 129 11.17 -6.84 -2.07
N GLU A 130 12.45 -6.77 -1.70
CA GLU A 130 13.52 -7.61 -2.24
C GLU A 130 13.14 -9.10 -2.20
N GLY A 131 13.47 -9.83 -3.28
CA GLY A 131 13.09 -11.23 -3.44
C GLY A 131 11.65 -11.46 -3.94
N ASN A 132 10.88 -10.40 -4.18
CA ASN A 132 9.50 -10.48 -4.70
C ASN A 132 9.29 -9.64 -5.97
N PRO A 133 9.92 -10.02 -7.11
CA PRO A 133 9.95 -9.19 -8.32
C PRO A 133 8.58 -9.06 -9.02
N VAL A 134 7.63 -9.93 -8.73
CA VAL A 134 6.29 -9.91 -9.37
C VAL A 134 5.23 -9.22 -8.51
N GLY A 135 5.56 -8.84 -7.28
CA GLY A 135 4.67 -8.09 -6.41
C GLY A 135 3.43 -8.83 -5.90
N TYR A 136 3.30 -10.13 -6.13
CA TYR A 136 2.27 -11.01 -5.56
C TYR A 136 2.91 -12.28 -4.99
N TYR A 137 2.20 -12.96 -4.10
CA TYR A 137 2.69 -14.22 -3.56
C TYR A 137 2.82 -15.27 -4.66
N SER A 138 3.99 -15.87 -4.78
CA SER A 138 4.27 -17.02 -5.63
C SER A 138 5.11 -18.02 -4.86
N PRO A 139 4.76 -19.32 -4.87
CA PRO A 139 5.52 -20.34 -4.14
C PRO A 139 6.98 -20.49 -4.61
N GLU A 140 7.28 -20.06 -5.83
CA GLU A 140 8.64 -20.10 -6.40
C GLU A 140 9.52 -18.94 -5.95
N LEU A 141 8.92 -17.90 -5.35
CA LEU A 141 9.63 -16.72 -4.88
C LEU A 141 9.95 -16.84 -3.39
N THR A 142 11.03 -16.23 -3.01
CA THR A 142 11.49 -16.13 -1.61
C THR A 142 11.65 -14.66 -1.24
N PRO A 143 10.53 -13.92 -1.05
CA PRO A 143 10.63 -12.54 -0.61
C PRO A 143 11.26 -12.45 0.77
N ASN A 144 12.06 -11.41 0.99
CA ASN A 144 12.55 -11.09 2.31
C ASN A 144 11.37 -10.57 3.16
N VAL A 145 11.03 -11.29 4.22
CA VAL A 145 9.87 -10.98 5.07
C VAL A 145 10.27 -10.05 6.22
N THR A 146 11.35 -10.38 6.90
CA THR A 146 11.83 -9.60 8.08
C THR A 146 13.20 -8.99 7.83
N SER A 147 13.49 -8.66 6.60
CA SER A 147 14.76 -8.05 6.15
C SER A 147 14.65 -7.59 4.69
N GLY A 148 15.74 -7.04 4.16
CA GLY A 148 15.86 -6.67 2.76
C GLY A 148 15.35 -5.27 2.44
N ASN A 149 15.73 -4.80 1.27
CA ASN A 149 15.37 -3.47 0.81
C ASN A 149 13.95 -3.44 0.21
N THR A 150 13.38 -2.25 0.15
CA THR A 150 12.08 -2.01 -0.47
C THR A 150 12.19 -0.90 -1.49
N LEU A 151 11.82 -1.18 -2.74
CA LEU A 151 11.58 -0.16 -3.75
C LEU A 151 10.17 0.40 -3.56
N ILE A 152 10.04 1.72 -3.60
CA ILE A 152 8.78 2.41 -3.38
C ILE A 152 8.60 3.47 -4.46
N LEU A 153 7.43 3.45 -5.12
CA LEU A 153 6.98 4.55 -5.96
C LEU A 153 6.26 5.57 -5.07
N GLY A 154 6.68 6.82 -5.15
CA GLY A 154 6.12 7.89 -4.31
C GLY A 154 6.14 9.24 -4.99
N HIS A 155 5.55 10.22 -4.32
CA HIS A 155 5.67 11.63 -4.70
C HIS A 155 6.76 12.32 -3.87
N LYS A 156 7.43 13.29 -4.47
CA LYS A 156 8.36 14.19 -3.77
C LYS A 156 8.17 15.63 -4.23
N ASN A 157 8.19 16.54 -3.28
CA ASN A 157 8.17 17.95 -3.62
C ASN A 157 9.58 18.42 -3.96
N VAL A 158 9.79 18.86 -5.21
CA VAL A 158 11.08 19.31 -5.71
C VAL A 158 10.98 20.69 -6.35
N THR A 159 12.12 21.33 -6.54
CA THR A 159 12.26 22.53 -7.37
C THR A 159 13.25 22.21 -8.47
N ASN A 160 12.76 22.21 -9.72
CA ASN A 160 13.57 22.03 -10.92
C ASN A 160 13.24 23.16 -11.88
N LEU A 161 14.11 24.17 -11.96
CA LEU A 161 13.90 25.39 -12.75
C LEU A 161 13.97 25.15 -14.27
N ASP A 162 14.53 24.03 -14.69
CA ASP A 162 14.55 23.63 -16.11
C ASP A 162 13.16 23.16 -16.56
N VAL A 163 12.32 22.70 -15.61
CA VAL A 163 10.96 22.23 -15.85
C VAL A 163 9.93 23.32 -15.54
N SER A 164 10.05 23.97 -14.37
CA SER A 164 9.06 24.97 -13.91
C SER A 164 9.65 25.93 -12.88
N ASP A 165 9.14 27.16 -12.88
CA ASP A 165 9.39 28.16 -11.82
C ASP A 165 8.59 27.91 -10.54
N LYS A 166 7.71 26.92 -10.55
CA LYS A 166 6.89 26.50 -9.42
C LYS A 166 7.45 25.22 -8.81
N ARG A 167 7.15 25.04 -7.51
CA ARG A 167 7.41 23.77 -6.84
C ARG A 167 6.63 22.65 -7.56
N LEU A 168 7.32 21.57 -7.88
CA LEU A 168 6.74 20.39 -8.50
C LEU A 168 6.34 19.38 -7.41
N GLU A 169 5.27 18.66 -7.65
CA GLU A 169 5.01 17.36 -7.05
C GLU A 169 5.46 16.34 -8.08
N ASP A 170 6.59 15.71 -7.82
CA ASP A 170 7.29 14.86 -8.77
C ASP A 170 7.11 13.39 -8.41
N ASP A 171 7.03 12.53 -9.42
CA ASP A 171 7.11 11.10 -9.21
C ASP A 171 8.55 10.71 -8.88
N THR A 172 8.72 9.91 -7.84
CA THR A 172 10.01 9.38 -7.44
C THR A 172 9.94 7.87 -7.22
N ILE A 173 11.04 7.19 -7.59
CA ILE A 173 11.28 5.81 -7.16
C ILE A 173 12.45 5.86 -6.19
N TYR A 174 12.28 5.28 -5.03
CA TYR A 174 13.36 5.24 -4.04
C TYR A 174 13.49 3.86 -3.39
N GLU A 175 14.72 3.51 -3.07
CA GLU A 175 15.05 2.28 -2.38
C GLU A 175 15.33 2.56 -0.91
N VAL A 176 14.67 1.83 -0.03
CA VAL A 176 14.79 1.96 1.42
C VAL A 176 15.34 0.68 2.00
N SER A 177 16.35 0.79 2.87
CA SER A 177 16.88 -0.35 3.63
C SER A 177 15.87 -0.83 4.68
N TRP A 178 16.15 -1.99 5.26
CA TRP A 178 15.35 -2.50 6.38
C TRP A 178 15.35 -1.54 7.58
N GLU A 179 16.45 -0.83 7.80
CA GLU A 179 16.62 0.15 8.88
C GLU A 179 15.94 1.50 8.59
N GLY A 180 15.33 1.65 7.40
CA GLY A 180 14.62 2.87 7.00
C GLY A 180 15.52 3.95 6.40
N GLU A 181 16.72 3.60 5.93
CA GLU A 181 17.60 4.53 5.22
C GLU A 181 17.29 4.54 3.73
N ILE A 182 17.19 5.73 3.12
CA ILE A 182 17.06 5.86 1.66
C ILE A 182 18.45 5.62 1.05
N LEU A 183 18.57 4.52 0.31
CA LEU A 183 19.82 4.09 -0.31
C LEU A 183 19.99 4.66 -1.71
N TRP A 184 18.90 4.87 -2.41
CA TRP A 184 18.87 5.34 -3.79
C TRP A 184 17.55 6.06 -4.09
N GLU A 185 17.58 7.03 -5.00
CA GLU A 185 16.43 7.79 -5.44
C GLU A 185 16.54 8.15 -6.92
N TRP A 186 15.43 8.12 -7.63
CA TRP A 186 15.24 8.59 -8.99
C TRP A 186 14.06 9.57 -9.04
N LEU A 187 14.23 10.71 -9.67
CA LEU A 187 13.20 11.74 -9.84
C LEU A 187 12.82 11.86 -11.32
N ALA A 188 11.53 11.91 -11.62
CA ALA A 188 11.05 12.02 -13.00
C ALA A 188 11.50 13.34 -13.65
N SER A 189 11.47 14.45 -12.92
CA SER A 189 11.86 15.77 -13.42
C SER A 189 13.34 15.91 -13.81
N ASP A 190 14.19 14.99 -13.40
CA ASP A 190 15.60 14.98 -13.80
C ASP A 190 15.83 14.34 -15.19
N HIS A 191 14.76 13.80 -15.79
CA HIS A 191 14.80 13.01 -17.04
C HIS A 191 13.85 13.52 -18.13
N ILE A 192 13.37 14.75 -18.02
CA ILE A 192 12.46 15.42 -18.98
C ILE A 192 13.22 16.41 -19.84
#